data_8faa9c32971612eac4754800771eedfb
#
_entry.id   8faa9c32971612eac4754800771eedfb
#
_cell.length_a   1.000
_cell.length_b   1.000
_cell.length_c   1.000
_cell.angle_alpha   90.00
_cell.angle_beta   90.00
_cell.angle_gamma   90.00
#
_symmetry.space_group_name_H-M   'P 1'
#
loop_
_entity.id
_entity.type
_entity.pdbx_description
1 polymer ?
#
loop_
_entity_poly.entity_id
_entity_poly.type
_entity_poly.pdbx_seq_one_letter_code
_entity_poly.pdbx_strand_id
1 'polypeptide(L)'
;MTKTEEVAEVPGVLPETLTDFIGYLLRRVHAQFTASADGTDSDSREFLVLAALAGRDWESQLDLAERLGINRTIMVAVIDRLEARGEVQRTRNPDNRRQYVLSLTDRGRGALEARRGAVAERDDRLTGALTPEERTRLDALLARLLPESTQPLVRGTEYLVAQAHHRLRKHGDDKLAGTGLRVRHYGPLSALNTFTPCSQQRLAEFLAVTGPAVSQMVDELVKGGLVRRGRDPHDRRRYALEVTDLGREKLGVVARAVDSLAADVARMLGPGGEDELRSLLGKLLAETHSGPAPSDPADPVPSDAESDHSARVNSPVQ
;
A
#
# COMPACT_ATOMS: atom_id res chain seq x y z
N MET A 1 -11.19 50.84 9.88
CA MET A 1 -10.96 49.63 10.76
C MET A 1 -11.68 48.48 10.09
N THR A 2 -11.00 47.81 9.17
CA THR A 2 -11.52 46.68 8.42
C THR A 2 -11.10 45.42 9.16
N LYS A 3 -12.12 44.72 9.64
CA LYS A 3 -11.99 43.44 10.34
C LYS A 3 -11.61 42.37 9.30
N THR A 4 -10.37 41.90 9.32
CA THR A 4 -9.94 40.75 8.55
C THR A 4 -10.69 39.54 9.10
N GLU A 5 -11.59 38.97 8.34
CA GLU A 5 -12.20 37.68 8.63
C GLU A 5 -11.08 36.62 8.59
N GLU A 6 -10.78 36.12 9.76
CA GLU A 6 -9.95 34.94 9.98
C GLU A 6 -10.75 33.73 9.43
N VAL A 7 -10.40 33.30 8.22
CA VAL A 7 -10.92 32.06 7.65
C VAL A 7 -10.43 30.94 8.56
N ALA A 8 -11.33 30.38 9.36
CA ALA A 8 -11.06 29.20 10.16
C ALA A 8 -10.60 28.07 9.24
N GLU A 9 -9.29 27.76 9.26
CA GLU A 9 -8.74 26.58 8.58
C GLU A 9 -9.48 25.34 9.08
N VAL A 10 -10.16 24.65 8.17
CA VAL A 10 -10.73 23.33 8.41
C VAL A 10 -9.54 22.38 8.65
N PRO A 11 -9.39 21.81 9.86
CA PRO A 11 -8.23 20.97 10.13
C PRO A 11 -8.34 19.67 9.35
N GLY A 12 -7.46 19.45 8.37
CA GLY A 12 -7.17 18.10 7.93
C GLY A 12 -7.39 17.75 6.47
N VAL A 13 -7.50 18.71 5.54
CA VAL A 13 -7.53 18.38 4.11
C VAL A 13 -6.09 18.41 3.56
N LEU A 14 -5.62 17.26 3.06
CA LEU A 14 -4.36 17.21 2.30
C LEU A 14 -4.43 18.15 1.09
N PRO A 15 -3.29 18.71 0.63
CA PRO A 15 -3.27 19.49 -0.59
C PRO A 15 -3.95 18.73 -1.73
N GLU A 16 -4.84 19.39 -2.48
CA GLU A 16 -5.56 18.82 -3.63
C GLU A 16 -4.58 18.15 -4.61
N THR A 17 -3.41 18.75 -4.80
CA THR A 17 -2.34 18.19 -5.64
C THR A 17 -1.88 16.81 -5.23
N LEU A 18 -2.02 16.42 -3.95
CA LEU A 18 -1.70 15.08 -3.48
C LEU A 18 -2.90 14.14 -3.64
N THR A 19 -4.11 14.61 -3.27
CA THR A 19 -5.32 13.77 -3.30
C THR A 19 -5.76 13.45 -4.72
N ASP A 20 -5.47 14.31 -5.68
CA ASP A 20 -5.83 14.14 -7.08
C ASP A 20 -4.83 13.31 -7.87
N PHE A 21 -3.65 13.08 -7.31
CA PHE A 21 -2.62 12.29 -7.97
C PHE A 21 -3.02 10.80 -8.07
N ILE A 22 -3.12 10.26 -9.29
CA ILE A 22 -3.51 8.87 -9.54
C ILE A 22 -2.66 7.86 -8.77
N GLY A 23 -1.36 8.10 -8.64
CA GLY A 23 -0.47 7.23 -7.86
C GLY A 23 -0.81 7.18 -6.37
N TYR A 24 -1.34 8.27 -5.80
CA TYR A 24 -1.82 8.32 -4.42
C TYR A 24 -3.14 7.55 -4.27
N LEU A 25 -4.09 7.72 -5.18
CA LEU A 25 -5.36 7.00 -5.16
C LEU A 25 -5.14 5.48 -5.34
N LEU A 26 -4.29 5.08 -6.29
CA LEU A 26 -3.92 3.67 -6.48
C LEU A 26 -3.28 3.07 -5.23
N ARG A 27 -2.40 3.82 -4.55
CA ARG A 27 -1.82 3.36 -3.28
C ARG A 27 -2.89 3.12 -2.22
N ARG A 28 -3.87 4.03 -2.10
CA ARG A 28 -4.97 3.90 -1.12
C ARG A 28 -5.86 2.70 -1.43
N VAL A 29 -6.30 2.55 -2.68
CA VAL A 29 -7.12 1.40 -3.11
C VAL A 29 -6.35 0.09 -2.91
N HIS A 30 -5.06 0.04 -3.29
CA HIS A 30 -4.22 -1.13 -3.06
C HIS A 30 -4.08 -1.46 -1.57
N ALA A 31 -3.89 -0.45 -0.71
CA ALA A 31 -3.80 -0.65 0.75
C ALA A 31 -5.13 -1.16 1.33
N GLN A 32 -6.27 -0.63 0.86
CA GLN A 32 -7.61 -1.09 1.24
C GLN A 32 -7.84 -2.55 0.83
N PHE A 33 -7.51 -2.92 -0.41
CA PHE A 33 -7.60 -4.29 -0.88
C PHE A 33 -6.74 -5.25 -0.08
N THR A 34 -5.52 -4.81 0.29
CA THR A 34 -4.62 -5.60 1.13
C THR A 34 -5.12 -5.73 2.57
N ALA A 35 -5.69 -4.68 3.15
CA ALA A 35 -6.24 -4.70 4.52
C ALA A 35 -7.48 -5.59 4.64
N SER A 36 -8.27 -5.71 3.58
CA SER A 36 -9.44 -6.61 3.51
C SER A 36 -9.06 -8.08 3.32
N ALA A 37 -7.76 -8.40 3.36
CA ALA A 37 -7.26 -9.77 3.24
C ALA A 37 -7.26 -10.46 4.61
N ASP A 38 -8.34 -11.15 4.96
CA ASP A 38 -8.49 -11.99 6.16
C ASP A 38 -7.52 -13.20 6.16
N GLY A 39 -6.20 -12.94 6.16
CA GLY A 39 -5.16 -13.98 6.07
C GLY A 39 -4.96 -14.58 4.66
N THR A 40 -5.77 -14.21 3.67
CA THR A 40 -5.76 -14.76 2.30
C THR A 40 -4.76 -14.09 1.36
N ASP A 41 -3.95 -13.13 1.83
CA ASP A 41 -2.91 -12.46 1.01
C ASP A 41 -1.88 -13.47 0.46
N SER A 42 -1.61 -14.56 1.21
CA SER A 42 -0.80 -15.68 0.73
C SER A 42 -1.47 -16.41 -0.44
N ASP A 43 -2.78 -16.63 -0.35
CA ASP A 43 -3.54 -17.36 -1.37
C ASP A 43 -3.67 -16.56 -2.67
N SER A 44 -3.86 -15.24 -2.58
CA SER A 44 -3.88 -14.36 -3.75
C SER A 44 -2.55 -14.36 -4.49
N ARG A 45 -1.41 -14.29 -3.78
CA ARG A 45 -0.08 -14.35 -4.40
C ARG A 45 0.22 -15.72 -5.01
N GLU A 46 -0.17 -16.80 -4.34
CA GLU A 46 -0.05 -18.15 -4.87
C GLU A 46 -0.87 -18.33 -6.12
N PHE A 47 -2.11 -17.85 -6.13
CA PHE A 47 -2.96 -17.83 -7.33
C PHE A 47 -2.29 -17.09 -8.49
N LEU A 48 -1.70 -15.90 -8.26
CA LEU A 48 -1.02 -15.12 -9.27
C LEU A 48 0.14 -15.91 -9.90
N VAL A 49 0.94 -16.59 -9.07
CA VAL A 49 2.08 -17.40 -9.53
C VAL A 49 1.59 -18.60 -10.34
N LEU A 50 0.59 -19.33 -9.85
CA LEU A 50 0.00 -20.47 -10.57
C LEU A 50 -0.60 -20.03 -11.91
N ALA A 51 -1.32 -18.91 -11.94
CA ALA A 51 -1.92 -18.37 -13.15
C ALA A 51 -0.87 -17.94 -14.19
N ALA A 52 0.22 -17.31 -13.75
CA ALA A 52 1.32 -16.94 -14.62
C ALA A 52 2.03 -18.18 -15.22
N LEU A 53 2.22 -19.23 -14.42
CA LEU A 53 2.81 -20.50 -14.85
C LEU A 53 1.86 -21.34 -15.72
N ALA A 54 0.55 -21.13 -15.63
CA ALA A 54 -0.40 -21.78 -16.54
C ALA A 54 -0.30 -21.27 -17.99
N GLY A 55 0.15 -20.02 -18.16
CA GLY A 55 0.35 -19.43 -19.48
C GLY A 55 1.64 -19.87 -20.18
N ARG A 56 2.70 -20.09 -19.41
CA ARG A 56 4.03 -20.54 -19.91
C ARG A 56 4.96 -20.90 -18.75
N ASP A 57 6.01 -21.64 -19.08
CA ASP A 57 7.14 -21.87 -18.18
C ASP A 57 8.02 -20.61 -18.06
N TRP A 58 8.67 -20.45 -16.91
CA TRP A 58 9.50 -19.29 -16.63
C TRP A 58 10.94 -19.70 -16.30
N GLU A 59 11.89 -19.16 -17.04
CA GLU A 59 13.31 -19.45 -16.92
C GLU A 59 13.98 -18.72 -15.75
N SER A 60 13.29 -17.77 -15.12
CA SER A 60 13.82 -16.98 -14.03
C SER A 60 12.75 -16.63 -13.01
N GLN A 61 12.97 -17.06 -11.77
CA GLN A 61 12.15 -16.66 -10.62
C GLN A 61 12.19 -15.13 -10.39
N LEU A 62 13.31 -14.49 -10.71
CA LEU A 62 13.46 -13.04 -10.60
C LEU A 62 12.59 -12.31 -11.62
N ASP A 63 12.61 -12.77 -12.87
CA ASP A 63 11.78 -12.18 -13.93
C ASP A 63 10.28 -12.36 -13.64
N LEU A 64 9.88 -13.54 -13.15
CA LEU A 64 8.51 -13.78 -12.70
C LEU A 64 8.12 -12.84 -11.53
N ALA A 65 9.02 -12.63 -10.56
CA ALA A 65 8.79 -11.73 -9.43
C ALA A 65 8.60 -10.27 -9.91
N GLU A 66 9.46 -9.80 -10.80
CA GLU A 66 9.36 -8.45 -11.38
C GLU A 66 8.06 -8.27 -12.18
N ARG A 67 7.69 -9.27 -12.97
CA ARG A 67 6.47 -9.25 -13.77
C ARG A 67 5.20 -9.25 -12.93
N LEU A 68 5.19 -9.99 -11.83
CA LEU A 68 4.04 -10.04 -10.91
C LEU A 68 4.07 -8.92 -9.86
N GLY A 69 5.10 -8.06 -9.83
CA GLY A 69 5.25 -7.02 -8.82
C GLY A 69 5.44 -7.56 -7.41
N ILE A 70 5.90 -8.81 -7.27
CA ILE A 70 6.11 -9.47 -5.99
C ILE A 70 7.57 -9.29 -5.57
N ASN A 71 7.78 -8.88 -4.32
CA ASN A 71 9.13 -8.77 -3.77
C ASN A 71 9.88 -10.10 -3.86
N ARG A 72 11.18 -10.08 -4.20
CA ARG A 72 12.02 -11.27 -4.40
C ARG A 72 11.96 -12.23 -3.21
N THR A 73 12.06 -11.74 -1.99
CA THR A 73 12.03 -12.58 -0.78
C THR A 73 10.67 -13.26 -0.60
N ILE A 74 9.59 -12.54 -0.87
CA ILE A 74 8.23 -13.08 -0.83
C ILE A 74 8.05 -14.11 -1.94
N MET A 75 8.54 -13.85 -3.16
CA MET A 75 8.46 -14.79 -4.29
C MET A 75 9.16 -16.12 -3.97
N VAL A 76 10.35 -16.09 -3.35
CA VAL A 76 11.04 -17.32 -2.89
C VAL A 76 10.13 -18.13 -1.98
N ALA A 77 9.58 -17.50 -0.95
CA ALA A 77 8.71 -18.19 0.01
C ALA A 77 7.41 -18.73 -0.62
N VAL A 78 6.84 -18.01 -1.61
CA VAL A 78 5.66 -18.48 -2.35
C VAL A 78 6.00 -19.71 -3.19
N ILE A 79 7.07 -19.67 -3.98
CA ILE A 79 7.49 -20.78 -4.83
C ILE A 79 7.85 -22.00 -3.97
N ASP A 80 8.57 -21.82 -2.84
CA ASP A 80 8.94 -22.93 -1.94
C ASP A 80 7.69 -23.63 -1.36
N ARG A 81 6.65 -22.88 -0.98
CA ARG A 81 5.39 -23.48 -0.53
C ARG A 81 4.65 -24.22 -1.63
N LEU A 82 4.58 -23.64 -2.85
CA LEU A 82 3.94 -24.28 -4.00
C LEU A 82 4.67 -25.57 -4.41
N GLU A 83 6.01 -25.56 -4.39
CA GLU A 83 6.84 -26.72 -4.68
C GLU A 83 6.68 -27.81 -3.60
N ALA A 84 6.66 -27.43 -2.31
CA ALA A 84 6.43 -28.38 -1.22
C ALA A 84 5.06 -29.10 -1.32
N ARG A 85 4.05 -28.43 -1.89
CA ARG A 85 2.75 -29.04 -2.20
C ARG A 85 2.71 -29.79 -3.53
N GLY A 86 3.79 -29.74 -4.31
CA GLY A 86 3.88 -30.36 -5.63
C GLY A 86 3.01 -29.65 -6.68
N GLU A 87 2.67 -28.39 -6.48
CA GLU A 87 1.87 -27.56 -7.40
C GLU A 87 2.75 -26.90 -8.47
N VAL A 88 4.01 -26.64 -8.14
CA VAL A 88 5.05 -26.09 -9.03
C VAL A 88 6.29 -27.00 -8.95
N GLN A 89 7.03 -27.08 -10.04
CA GLN A 89 8.30 -27.77 -10.07
C GLN A 89 9.42 -26.86 -10.57
N ARG A 90 10.63 -27.06 -10.01
CA ARG A 90 11.88 -26.45 -10.50
C ARG A 90 12.69 -27.51 -11.24
N THR A 91 12.96 -27.29 -12.51
CA THR A 91 13.88 -28.10 -13.30
C THR A 91 15.11 -27.30 -13.67
N ARG A 92 16.28 -27.95 -13.73
CA ARG A 92 17.48 -27.23 -14.17
C ARG A 92 17.34 -26.83 -15.62
N ASN A 93 17.66 -25.56 -15.94
CA ASN A 93 17.69 -25.08 -17.31
C ASN A 93 18.81 -25.82 -18.09
N PRO A 94 18.51 -26.56 -19.17
CA PRO A 94 19.50 -27.27 -19.93
C PRO A 94 20.56 -26.35 -20.55
N ASP A 95 20.16 -25.10 -20.89
CA ASP A 95 21.04 -24.13 -21.54
C ASP A 95 21.85 -23.30 -20.52
N ASN A 96 21.38 -23.22 -19.29
CA ASN A 96 22.08 -22.53 -18.20
C ASN A 96 21.90 -23.22 -16.86
N ARG A 97 22.86 -24.07 -16.50
CA ARG A 97 22.85 -24.89 -15.26
C ARG A 97 22.78 -24.10 -13.95
N ARG A 98 22.96 -22.78 -13.99
CA ARG A 98 22.80 -21.88 -12.82
C ARG A 98 21.37 -21.37 -12.64
N GLN A 99 20.51 -21.60 -13.62
CA GLN A 99 19.11 -21.19 -13.63
C GLN A 99 18.19 -22.39 -13.53
N TYR A 100 17.01 -22.16 -12.96
CA TYR A 100 15.93 -23.12 -12.88
C TYR A 100 14.74 -22.61 -13.69
N VAL A 101 14.14 -23.51 -14.46
CA VAL A 101 12.85 -23.30 -15.10
C VAL A 101 11.75 -23.66 -14.10
N LEU A 102 10.81 -22.75 -13.94
CA LEU A 102 9.60 -22.95 -13.16
C LEU A 102 8.46 -23.36 -14.06
N SER A 103 7.82 -24.47 -13.76
CA SER A 103 6.68 -24.98 -14.53
C SER A 103 5.54 -25.43 -13.60
N LEU A 104 4.32 -25.34 -14.13
CA LEU A 104 3.10 -25.76 -13.44
C LEU A 104 2.93 -27.27 -13.59
N THR A 105 2.68 -27.98 -12.49
CA THR A 105 2.34 -29.40 -12.50
C THR A 105 0.85 -29.62 -12.78
N ASP A 106 0.42 -30.87 -12.99
CA ASP A 106 -1.02 -31.19 -13.09
C ASP A 106 -1.75 -30.90 -11.79
N ARG A 107 -1.11 -31.15 -10.65
CA ARG A 107 -1.63 -30.79 -9.33
C ARG A 107 -1.75 -29.25 -9.19
N GLY A 108 -0.80 -28.50 -9.72
CA GLY A 108 -0.86 -27.03 -9.75
C GLY A 108 -2.00 -26.51 -10.62
N ARG A 109 -2.29 -27.18 -11.74
CA ARG A 109 -3.46 -26.84 -12.57
C ARG A 109 -4.78 -27.06 -11.82
N GLY A 110 -4.92 -28.16 -11.11
CA GLY A 110 -6.08 -28.42 -10.25
C GLY A 110 -6.21 -27.40 -9.11
N ALA A 111 -5.09 -27.02 -8.48
CA ALA A 111 -5.04 -26.03 -7.42
C ALA A 111 -5.41 -24.62 -7.91
N LEU A 112 -4.95 -24.25 -9.12
CA LEU A 112 -5.35 -22.98 -9.77
C LEU A 112 -6.84 -22.91 -10.00
N GLU A 113 -7.42 -23.97 -10.55
CA GLU A 113 -8.85 -24.02 -10.83
C GLU A 113 -9.71 -23.97 -9.56
N ALA A 114 -9.30 -24.69 -8.51
CA ALA A 114 -9.98 -24.66 -7.21
C ALA A 114 -9.98 -23.26 -6.55
N ARG A 115 -8.92 -22.47 -6.76
CA ARG A 115 -8.82 -21.11 -6.20
C ARG A 115 -9.52 -20.04 -7.05
N ARG A 116 -9.83 -20.32 -8.31
CA ARG A 116 -10.39 -19.34 -9.25
C ARG A 116 -11.69 -18.72 -8.76
N GLY A 117 -12.60 -19.55 -8.21
CA GLY A 117 -13.88 -19.09 -7.68
C GLY A 117 -13.70 -18.13 -6.51
N ALA A 118 -12.88 -18.49 -5.52
CA ALA A 118 -12.64 -17.66 -4.34
C ALA A 118 -11.98 -16.31 -4.69
N VAL A 119 -11.05 -16.31 -5.66
CA VAL A 119 -10.42 -15.08 -6.14
C VAL A 119 -11.43 -14.19 -6.88
N ALA A 120 -12.29 -14.76 -7.71
CA ALA A 120 -13.35 -14.01 -8.40
C ALA A 120 -14.35 -13.41 -7.41
N GLU A 121 -14.84 -14.18 -6.43
CA GLU A 121 -15.72 -13.69 -5.38
C GLU A 121 -15.09 -12.59 -4.53
N ARG A 122 -13.78 -12.69 -4.27
CA ARG A 122 -13.04 -11.64 -3.58
C ARG A 122 -12.99 -10.37 -4.43
N ASP A 123 -12.62 -10.48 -5.70
CA ASP A 123 -12.55 -9.34 -6.62
C ASP A 123 -13.92 -8.65 -6.76
N ASP A 124 -15.02 -9.43 -6.80
CA ASP A 124 -16.40 -8.91 -6.79
C ASP A 124 -16.73 -8.14 -5.50
N ARG A 125 -16.33 -8.65 -4.34
CA ARG A 125 -16.51 -7.92 -3.07
C ARG A 125 -15.71 -6.62 -3.02
N LEU A 126 -14.45 -6.64 -3.46
CA LEU A 126 -13.57 -5.46 -3.46
C LEU A 126 -14.04 -4.37 -4.43
N THR A 127 -14.79 -4.73 -5.45
CA THR A 127 -15.28 -3.82 -6.49
C THR A 127 -16.80 -3.59 -6.42
N GLY A 128 -17.45 -3.95 -5.31
CA GLY A 128 -18.90 -3.86 -5.14
C GLY A 128 -19.49 -2.46 -5.31
N ALA A 129 -18.68 -1.41 -5.08
CA ALA A 129 -19.06 -0.02 -5.34
C ALA A 129 -19.22 0.34 -6.82
N LEU A 130 -18.80 -0.53 -7.74
CA LEU A 130 -18.81 -0.29 -9.17
C LEU A 130 -19.86 -1.14 -9.88
N THR A 131 -20.50 -0.58 -10.90
CA THR A 131 -21.29 -1.39 -11.83
C THR A 131 -20.37 -2.30 -12.67
N PRO A 132 -20.89 -3.35 -13.31
CA PRO A 132 -20.09 -4.21 -14.19
C PRO A 132 -19.42 -3.44 -15.35
N GLU A 133 -20.10 -2.41 -15.88
CA GLU A 133 -19.58 -1.54 -16.93
C GLU A 133 -18.45 -0.66 -16.40
N GLU A 134 -18.61 -0.07 -15.21
CA GLU A 134 -17.59 0.74 -14.54
C GLU A 134 -16.36 -0.10 -14.20
N ARG A 135 -16.54 -1.32 -13.72
CA ARG A 135 -15.45 -2.25 -13.47
C ARG A 135 -14.68 -2.58 -14.75
N THR A 136 -15.40 -2.93 -15.82
CA THR A 136 -14.78 -3.17 -17.14
C THR A 136 -13.97 -1.95 -17.61
N ARG A 137 -14.51 -0.76 -17.37
CA ARG A 137 -13.85 0.49 -17.74
C ARG A 137 -12.61 0.77 -16.89
N LEU A 138 -12.70 0.52 -15.57
CA LEU A 138 -11.56 0.60 -14.64
C LEU A 138 -10.44 -0.33 -15.07
N ASP A 139 -10.74 -1.59 -15.35
CA ASP A 139 -9.77 -2.59 -15.80
C ASP A 139 -9.07 -2.16 -17.11
N ALA A 140 -9.83 -1.62 -18.06
CA ALA A 140 -9.28 -1.10 -19.30
C ALA A 140 -8.34 0.10 -19.10
N LEU A 141 -8.67 1.02 -18.18
CA LEU A 141 -7.82 2.16 -17.85
C LEU A 141 -6.56 1.72 -17.09
N LEU A 142 -6.68 0.81 -16.13
CA LEU A 142 -5.53 0.25 -15.40
C LEU A 142 -4.59 -0.48 -16.34
N ALA A 143 -5.12 -1.25 -17.31
CA ALA A 143 -4.32 -1.95 -18.30
C ALA A 143 -3.48 -1.00 -19.17
N ARG A 144 -3.97 0.22 -19.48
CA ARG A 144 -3.19 1.24 -20.21
C ARG A 144 -1.97 1.74 -19.45
N LEU A 145 -1.99 1.66 -18.12
CA LEU A 145 -0.85 2.02 -17.28
C LEU A 145 0.24 0.94 -17.30
N LEU A 146 -0.03 -0.24 -17.84
CA LEU A 146 0.91 -1.35 -17.94
C LEU A 146 1.60 -1.34 -19.31
N PRO A 147 2.85 -1.89 -19.45
CA PRO A 147 3.51 -2.01 -20.74
C PRO A 147 2.71 -2.91 -21.68
N GLU A 148 2.70 -2.59 -22.97
CA GLU A 148 2.08 -3.44 -24.01
C GLU A 148 2.63 -4.87 -24.00
N SER A 149 3.92 -5.05 -23.66
CA SER A 149 4.56 -6.37 -23.50
C SER A 149 4.06 -7.14 -22.27
N THR A 150 3.33 -6.48 -21.38
CA THR A 150 2.76 -7.07 -20.19
C THR A 150 1.26 -7.19 -20.41
N GLN A 151 0.84 -8.06 -21.32
CA GLN A 151 -0.56 -8.52 -21.23
C GLN A 151 -0.77 -9.00 -19.81
N PRO A 152 -1.86 -8.60 -19.15
CA PRO A 152 -2.10 -9.00 -17.77
C PRO A 152 -2.06 -10.52 -17.72
N LEU A 153 -1.05 -11.07 -17.03
CA LEU A 153 -0.87 -12.52 -16.84
C LEU A 153 -2.07 -13.11 -16.13
N VAL A 154 -2.79 -12.27 -15.39
CA VAL A 154 -3.98 -12.61 -14.62
C VAL A 154 -5.04 -11.53 -14.85
N ARG A 155 -6.30 -11.92 -14.94
CA ARG A 155 -7.43 -11.01 -15.00
C ARG A 155 -7.97 -10.76 -13.60
N GLY A 156 -8.42 -9.54 -13.33
CA GLY A 156 -9.04 -9.11 -12.07
C GLY A 156 -8.60 -7.70 -11.67
N THR A 157 -9.51 -6.93 -11.11
CA THR A 157 -9.28 -5.54 -10.73
C THR A 157 -8.25 -5.44 -9.61
N GLU A 158 -8.28 -6.34 -8.62
CA GLU A 158 -7.30 -6.37 -7.53
C GLU A 158 -5.87 -6.48 -8.08
N TYR A 159 -5.66 -7.41 -9.02
CA TYR A 159 -4.36 -7.58 -9.66
C TYR A 159 -3.93 -6.36 -10.48
N LEU A 160 -4.83 -5.79 -11.28
CA LEU A 160 -4.53 -4.62 -12.10
C LEU A 160 -4.17 -3.39 -11.25
N VAL A 161 -4.87 -3.18 -10.14
CA VAL A 161 -4.56 -2.12 -9.17
C VAL A 161 -3.17 -2.33 -8.58
N ALA A 162 -2.84 -3.54 -8.14
CA ALA A 162 -1.53 -3.86 -7.58
C ALA A 162 -0.40 -3.62 -8.60
N GLN A 163 -0.58 -4.06 -9.85
CA GLN A 163 0.38 -3.88 -10.93
C GLN A 163 0.56 -2.40 -11.32
N ALA A 164 -0.53 -1.67 -11.51
CA ALA A 164 -0.49 -0.25 -11.81
C ALA A 164 0.21 0.54 -10.69
N HIS A 165 -0.13 0.26 -9.42
CA HIS A 165 0.53 0.86 -8.27
C HIS A 165 2.04 0.57 -8.26
N HIS A 166 2.44 -0.70 -8.38
CA HIS A 166 3.85 -1.09 -8.41
C HIS A 166 4.62 -0.40 -9.53
N ARG A 167 4.05 -0.41 -10.74
CA ARG A 167 4.67 0.21 -11.91
C ARG A 167 4.84 1.72 -11.78
N LEU A 168 3.79 2.44 -11.38
CA LEU A 168 3.88 3.90 -11.22
C LEU A 168 4.88 4.28 -10.14
N ARG A 169 4.93 3.52 -9.04
CA ARG A 169 5.96 3.71 -8.01
C ARG A 169 7.36 3.51 -8.55
N LYS A 170 7.62 2.41 -9.28
CA LYS A 170 8.92 2.14 -9.90
C LYS A 170 9.29 3.25 -10.89
N HIS A 171 8.37 3.62 -11.77
CA HIS A 171 8.60 4.66 -12.77
C HIS A 171 8.93 6.03 -12.13
N GLY A 172 8.24 6.38 -11.04
CA GLY A 172 8.55 7.59 -10.29
C GLY A 172 9.89 7.50 -9.53
N ASP A 173 10.23 6.34 -8.96
CA ASP A 173 11.51 6.10 -8.32
C ASP A 173 12.68 6.18 -9.32
N ASP A 174 12.48 5.71 -10.57
CA ASP A 174 13.47 5.81 -11.65
C ASP A 174 13.76 7.28 -12.03
N LYS A 175 12.73 8.16 -11.99
CA LYS A 175 12.90 9.61 -12.19
C LYS A 175 13.73 10.27 -11.08
N LEU A 176 13.81 9.65 -9.91
CA LEU A 176 14.55 10.11 -8.74
C LEU A 176 15.90 9.38 -8.56
N ALA A 177 16.31 8.57 -9.54
CA ALA A 177 17.57 7.83 -9.47
C ALA A 177 18.76 8.76 -9.19
N GLY A 178 19.67 8.36 -8.31
CA GLY A 178 20.84 9.13 -7.91
C GLY A 178 20.59 10.27 -6.89
N THR A 179 19.32 10.60 -6.58
CA THR A 179 19.01 11.68 -5.61
C THR A 179 18.94 11.21 -4.15
N GLY A 180 18.88 9.90 -3.91
CA GLY A 180 18.59 9.31 -2.60
C GLY A 180 17.11 9.42 -2.18
N LEU A 181 16.25 9.97 -3.06
CA LEU A 181 14.83 10.15 -2.82
C LEU A 181 14.00 9.05 -3.49
N ARG A 182 12.76 8.92 -3.03
CA ARG A 182 11.73 8.03 -3.58
C ARG A 182 10.41 8.78 -3.69
N VAL A 183 9.55 8.38 -4.62
CA VAL A 183 8.20 8.96 -4.75
C VAL A 183 7.40 8.89 -3.46
N ARG A 184 7.59 7.83 -2.65
CA ARG A 184 6.93 7.70 -1.34
C ARG A 184 7.25 8.81 -0.34
N HIS A 185 8.34 9.58 -0.55
CA HIS A 185 8.71 10.72 0.31
C HIS A 185 7.86 11.95 0.03
N TYR A 186 7.17 12.02 -1.12
CA TYR A 186 6.36 13.17 -1.51
C TYR A 186 5.23 13.45 -0.51
N GLY A 187 4.40 12.45 -0.24
CA GLY A 187 3.25 12.61 0.66
C GLY A 187 3.64 13.14 2.06
N PRO A 188 4.55 12.46 2.78
CA PRO A 188 4.94 12.90 4.10
C PRO A 188 5.66 14.26 4.12
N LEU A 189 6.54 14.56 3.17
CA LEU A 189 7.19 15.86 3.10
C LEU A 189 6.20 16.99 2.76
N SER A 190 5.25 16.74 1.85
CA SER A 190 4.20 17.69 1.49
C SER A 190 3.27 17.96 2.68
N ALA A 191 2.79 16.90 3.35
CA ALA A 191 1.92 17.03 4.52
C ALA A 191 2.62 17.78 5.66
N LEU A 192 3.88 17.43 5.98
CA LEU A 192 4.65 18.11 7.01
C LEU A 192 5.01 19.55 6.64
N ASN A 193 5.21 19.87 5.38
CA ASN A 193 5.45 21.23 4.93
C ASN A 193 4.22 22.13 5.07
N THR A 194 3.02 21.55 4.91
CA THR A 194 1.75 22.28 5.03
C THR A 194 1.27 22.38 6.47
N PHE A 195 1.44 21.32 7.27
CA PHE A 195 0.85 21.19 8.61
C PHE A 195 1.91 21.13 9.72
N THR A 196 2.94 21.95 9.64
CA THR A 196 3.96 22.02 10.70
C THR A 196 3.55 22.96 11.84
N PRO A 197 3.74 22.59 13.11
CA PRO A 197 4.22 21.30 13.64
C PRO A 197 3.15 20.19 13.57
N CYS A 198 3.55 18.96 13.28
CA CYS A 198 2.64 17.83 13.09
C CYS A 198 3.07 16.63 13.93
N SER A 199 2.13 16.02 14.67
CA SER A 199 2.41 14.77 15.37
C SER A 199 2.51 13.60 14.39
N GLN A 200 3.26 12.56 14.77
CA GLN A 200 3.39 11.34 13.95
C GLN A 200 2.03 10.64 13.75
N GLN A 201 1.16 10.67 14.76
CA GLN A 201 -0.20 10.13 14.66
C GLN A 201 -1.00 10.88 13.60
N ARG A 202 -1.00 12.22 13.64
CA ARG A 202 -1.71 13.05 12.66
C ARG A 202 -1.17 12.87 11.25
N LEU A 203 0.15 12.68 11.10
CA LEU A 203 0.74 12.33 9.81
C LEU A 203 0.25 10.97 9.30
N ALA A 204 0.10 9.97 10.18
CA ALA A 204 -0.46 8.66 9.82
C ALA A 204 -1.90 8.78 9.31
N GLU A 205 -2.73 9.58 9.99
CA GLU A 205 -4.11 9.88 9.60
C GLU A 205 -4.17 10.57 8.22
N PHE A 206 -3.37 11.62 8.01
CA PHE A 206 -3.28 12.32 6.73
C PHE A 206 -2.90 11.40 5.58
N LEU A 207 -1.93 10.53 5.80
CA LEU A 207 -1.45 9.64 4.76
C LEU A 207 -2.29 8.36 4.60
N ALA A 208 -3.27 8.14 5.48
CA ALA A 208 -4.04 6.91 5.57
C ALA A 208 -3.12 5.67 5.59
N VAL A 209 -2.18 5.64 6.56
CA VAL A 209 -1.23 4.55 6.79
C VAL A 209 -1.22 4.13 8.25
N THR A 210 -0.76 2.91 8.52
CA THR A 210 -0.67 2.38 9.87
C THR A 210 0.45 3.07 10.69
N GLY A 211 0.32 3.06 12.04
CA GLY A 211 1.34 3.59 12.94
C GLY A 211 2.75 3.05 12.68
N PRO A 212 2.95 1.72 12.56
CA PRO A 212 4.26 1.16 12.20
C PRO A 212 4.80 1.65 10.85
N ALA A 213 3.96 1.78 9.83
CA ALA A 213 4.38 2.24 8.51
C ALA A 213 4.83 3.71 8.53
N VAL A 214 4.09 4.59 9.23
CA VAL A 214 4.52 5.99 9.38
C VAL A 214 5.77 6.11 10.22
N SER A 215 5.95 5.27 11.25
CA SER A 215 7.16 5.27 12.08
C SER A 215 8.41 4.98 11.25
N GLN A 216 8.37 3.93 10.45
CA GLN A 216 9.47 3.58 9.55
C GLN A 216 9.77 4.70 8.54
N MET A 217 8.73 5.30 7.97
CA MET A 217 8.85 6.40 7.01
C MET A 217 9.48 7.64 7.65
N VAL A 218 9.04 8.00 8.85
CA VAL A 218 9.61 9.13 9.61
C VAL A 218 11.07 8.86 9.97
N ASP A 219 11.42 7.65 10.40
CA ASP A 219 12.80 7.27 10.72
C ASP A 219 13.73 7.41 9.49
N GLU A 220 13.27 7.01 8.30
CA GLU A 220 14.00 7.21 7.04
C GLU A 220 14.23 8.70 6.75
N LEU A 221 13.18 9.53 6.89
CA LEU A 221 13.26 10.97 6.64
C LEU A 221 14.17 11.69 7.64
N VAL A 222 14.11 11.30 8.92
CA VAL A 222 14.99 11.85 9.97
C VAL A 222 16.43 11.42 9.73
N LYS A 223 16.67 10.15 9.40
CA LYS A 223 18.02 9.66 9.04
C LYS A 223 18.59 10.37 7.82
N GLY A 224 17.74 10.73 6.86
CA GLY A 224 18.11 11.53 5.68
C GLY A 224 18.28 13.03 5.97
N GLY A 225 18.03 13.50 7.19
CA GLY A 225 18.09 14.91 7.55
C GLY A 225 16.98 15.78 6.95
N LEU A 226 15.94 15.16 6.37
CA LEU A 226 14.84 15.84 5.70
C LEU A 226 13.75 16.33 6.68
N VAL A 227 13.63 15.63 7.79
CA VAL A 227 12.69 15.90 8.89
C VAL A 227 13.46 15.87 10.19
N ARG A 228 13.06 16.70 11.15
CA ARG A 228 13.54 16.65 12.53
C ARG A 228 12.41 16.38 13.49
N ARG A 229 12.73 15.71 14.61
CA ARG A 229 11.84 15.60 15.75
C ARG A 229 12.11 16.75 16.71
N GLY A 230 11.14 17.62 16.92
CA GLY A 230 11.16 18.71 17.88
C GLY A 230 10.18 18.47 19.02
N ARG A 231 10.15 19.37 20.00
CA ARG A 231 9.07 19.41 20.99
C ARG A 231 7.91 20.19 20.41
N ASP A 232 6.67 19.70 20.65
CA ASP A 232 5.48 20.44 20.25
C ASP A 232 5.46 21.79 21.01
N PRO A 233 5.34 22.92 20.31
CA PRO A 233 5.30 24.23 20.96
C PRO A 233 4.06 24.42 21.85
N HIS A 234 2.99 23.68 21.63
CA HIS A 234 1.73 23.73 22.40
C HIS A 234 1.66 22.69 23.51
N ASP A 235 2.40 21.55 23.39
CA ASP A 235 2.48 20.52 24.43
C ASP A 235 3.92 19.97 24.52
N ARG A 236 4.67 20.47 25.47
CA ARG A 236 6.08 20.06 25.69
C ARG A 236 6.28 18.57 26.03
N ARG A 237 5.18 17.83 26.27
CA ARG A 237 5.21 16.38 26.51
C ARG A 237 5.13 15.59 25.20
N ARG A 238 4.75 16.25 24.09
CA ARG A 238 4.62 15.62 22.77
C ARG A 238 5.78 16.00 21.86
N TYR A 239 6.14 15.08 21.00
CA TYR A 239 7.07 15.34 19.90
C TYR A 239 6.30 15.75 18.66
N ALA A 240 6.80 16.77 17.99
CA ALA A 240 6.33 17.21 16.68
C ALA A 240 7.38 16.93 15.61
N LEU A 241 6.91 16.71 14.42
CA LEU A 241 7.73 16.55 13.22
C LEU A 241 7.77 17.88 12.47
N GLU A 242 8.95 18.26 12.01
CA GLU A 242 9.17 19.48 11.23
C GLU A 242 10.06 19.18 10.04
N VAL A 243 9.72 19.75 8.87
CA VAL A 243 10.56 19.69 7.69
C VAL A 243 11.76 20.61 7.87
N THR A 244 12.96 20.12 7.58
CA THR A 244 14.21 20.92 7.60
C THR A 244 14.32 21.76 6.32
N ASP A 245 15.28 22.68 6.25
CA ASP A 245 15.56 23.43 5.01
C ASP A 245 15.97 22.49 3.88
N LEU A 246 16.79 21.48 4.18
CA LEU A 246 17.12 20.41 3.25
C LEU A 246 15.86 19.65 2.81
N GLY A 247 14.95 19.36 3.76
CA GLY A 247 13.69 18.70 3.47
C GLY A 247 12.81 19.50 2.50
N ARG A 248 12.75 20.82 2.66
CA ARG A 248 12.03 21.73 1.73
C ARG A 248 12.66 21.75 0.34
N GLU A 249 13.99 21.83 0.26
CA GLU A 249 14.70 21.73 -1.01
C GLU A 249 14.41 20.41 -1.72
N LYS A 250 14.49 19.30 -0.99
CA LYS A 250 14.26 17.95 -1.52
C LYS A 250 12.80 17.70 -1.86
N LEU A 251 11.85 18.31 -1.15
CA LEU A 251 10.44 18.29 -1.53
C LEU A 251 10.25 18.86 -2.94
N GLY A 252 10.90 19.98 -3.28
CA GLY A 252 10.87 20.53 -4.64
C GLY A 252 11.41 19.58 -5.71
N VAL A 253 12.40 18.74 -5.37
CA VAL A 253 12.92 17.72 -6.30
C VAL A 253 11.89 16.61 -6.52
N VAL A 254 11.30 16.10 -5.43
CA VAL A 254 10.28 15.01 -5.52
C VAL A 254 9.02 15.52 -6.21
N ALA A 255 8.58 16.76 -5.94
CA ALA A 255 7.41 17.36 -6.57
C ALA A 255 7.54 17.37 -8.10
N ARG A 256 8.68 17.84 -8.63
CA ARG A 256 8.92 17.83 -10.10
C ARG A 256 8.89 16.41 -10.69
N ALA A 257 9.37 15.41 -9.95
CA ALA A 257 9.30 14.02 -10.40
C ALA A 257 7.85 13.50 -10.42
N VAL A 258 7.05 13.89 -9.43
CA VAL A 258 5.61 13.58 -9.36
C VAL A 258 4.85 14.26 -10.51
N ASP A 259 5.11 15.56 -10.78
CA ASP A 259 4.51 16.29 -11.90
C ASP A 259 4.84 15.62 -13.25
N SER A 260 6.11 15.24 -13.43
CA SER A 260 6.55 14.50 -14.63
C SER A 260 5.87 13.13 -14.73
N LEU A 261 5.68 12.43 -13.62
CA LEU A 261 4.97 11.14 -13.58
C LEU A 261 3.47 11.33 -13.91
N ALA A 262 2.84 12.40 -13.40
CA ALA A 262 1.45 12.74 -13.72
C ALA A 262 1.25 13.00 -15.22
N ALA A 263 2.17 13.74 -15.83
CA ALA A 263 2.15 13.96 -17.28
C ALA A 263 2.32 12.66 -18.09
N ASP A 264 3.13 11.72 -17.61
CA ASP A 264 3.28 10.40 -18.24
C ASP A 264 1.98 9.59 -18.11
N VAL A 265 1.34 9.60 -16.94
CA VAL A 265 0.04 8.94 -16.69
C VAL A 265 -1.04 9.50 -17.60
N ALA A 266 -1.15 10.82 -17.70
CA ALA A 266 -2.12 11.47 -18.58
C ALA A 266 -1.94 11.04 -20.06
N ARG A 267 -0.69 10.94 -20.53
CA ARG A 267 -0.40 10.45 -21.88
C ARG A 267 -0.78 8.96 -22.07
N MET A 268 -0.53 8.10 -21.09
CA MET A 268 -0.89 6.68 -21.15
C MET A 268 -2.41 6.48 -21.19
N LEU A 269 -3.14 7.27 -20.40
CA LEU A 269 -4.60 7.16 -20.28
C LEU A 269 -5.35 7.83 -21.46
N GLY A 270 -4.73 8.83 -22.10
CA GLY A 270 -5.35 9.60 -23.16
C GLY A 270 -6.42 10.61 -22.66
N PRO A 271 -7.07 11.34 -23.58
CA PRO A 271 -8.03 12.37 -23.21
C PRO A 271 -9.17 11.85 -22.32
N GLY A 272 -9.44 12.53 -21.21
CA GLY A 272 -10.50 12.19 -20.25
C GLY A 272 -10.25 10.94 -19.41
N GLY A 273 -9.22 10.12 -19.73
CA GLY A 273 -8.97 8.86 -19.04
C GLY A 273 -8.49 9.05 -17.60
N GLU A 274 -7.77 10.12 -17.31
CA GLU A 274 -7.32 10.43 -15.96
C GLU A 274 -8.49 10.81 -15.03
N ASP A 275 -9.40 11.65 -15.47
CA ASP A 275 -10.58 12.05 -14.68
C ASP A 275 -11.52 10.87 -14.44
N GLU A 276 -11.69 10.02 -15.47
CA GLU A 276 -12.49 8.82 -15.35
C GLU A 276 -11.85 7.84 -14.35
N LEU A 277 -10.53 7.59 -14.44
CA LEU A 277 -9.83 6.72 -13.52
C LEU A 277 -9.91 7.26 -12.08
N ARG A 278 -9.74 8.57 -11.89
CA ARG A 278 -9.87 9.25 -10.59
C ARG A 278 -11.26 9.03 -10.00
N SER A 279 -12.30 9.22 -10.79
CA SER A 279 -13.69 9.01 -10.38
C SER A 279 -13.95 7.57 -9.94
N LEU A 280 -13.51 6.58 -10.72
CA LEU A 280 -13.69 5.16 -10.42
C LEU A 280 -12.93 4.71 -9.17
N LEU A 281 -11.67 5.15 -9.01
CA LEU A 281 -10.89 4.89 -7.79
C LEU A 281 -11.50 5.59 -6.58
N GLY A 282 -12.06 6.79 -6.75
CA GLY A 282 -12.78 7.53 -5.71
C GLY A 282 -14.00 6.77 -5.19
N LYS A 283 -14.78 6.13 -6.07
CA LYS A 283 -15.93 5.29 -5.68
C LYS A 283 -15.49 4.12 -4.80
N LEU A 284 -14.41 3.42 -5.16
CA LEU A 284 -13.87 2.32 -4.35
C LEU A 284 -13.42 2.78 -2.95
N LEU A 285 -12.92 4.02 -2.82
CA LEU A 285 -12.48 4.57 -1.54
C LEU A 285 -13.63 5.11 -0.68
N ALA A 286 -14.77 5.46 -1.25
CA ALA A 286 -15.90 6.06 -0.53
C ALA A 286 -16.67 5.05 0.33
N GLU A 287 -16.76 3.79 -0.09
CA GLU A 287 -17.47 2.74 0.65
C GLU A 287 -16.89 2.46 2.04
N THR A 288 -15.59 2.63 2.24
CA THR A 288 -14.94 2.37 3.53
C THR A 288 -15.32 3.36 4.64
N HIS A 289 -15.88 4.51 4.30
CA HIS A 289 -16.34 5.50 5.30
C HIS A 289 -17.75 5.21 5.82
N SER A 290 -18.44 4.22 5.28
CA SER A 290 -19.81 3.81 5.68
C SER A 290 -19.86 2.60 6.61
N GLY A 291 -18.72 2.03 7.00
CA GLY A 291 -18.63 0.99 8.02
C GLY A 291 -18.88 1.57 9.43
N PRO A 292 -19.47 0.78 10.38
CA PRO A 292 -19.64 1.26 11.74
C PRO A 292 -18.28 1.65 12.32
N ALA A 293 -18.25 2.81 12.99
CA ALA A 293 -17.07 3.26 13.72
C ALA A 293 -16.59 2.14 14.66
N PRO A 294 -15.28 1.90 14.81
CA PRO A 294 -14.80 0.96 15.80
C PRO A 294 -15.35 1.35 17.16
N SER A 295 -16.12 0.45 17.78
CA SER A 295 -16.63 0.62 19.13
C SER A 295 -15.44 0.84 20.05
N ASP A 296 -15.45 1.97 20.77
CA ASP A 296 -14.53 2.29 21.83
C ASP A 296 -14.38 1.08 22.76
N PRO A 297 -13.17 0.67 23.14
CA PRO A 297 -13.00 -0.32 24.18
C PRO A 297 -13.54 0.27 25.47
N ALA A 298 -14.57 -0.38 26.03
CA ALA A 298 -15.22 0.00 27.25
C ALA A 298 -14.21 0.36 28.35
N ASP A 299 -14.45 1.51 29.02
CA ASP A 299 -13.77 1.93 30.23
C ASP A 299 -13.67 0.77 31.23
N PRO A 300 -12.54 0.60 31.90
CA PRO A 300 -12.43 -0.37 32.98
C PRO A 300 -13.33 0.08 34.15
N VAL A 301 -14.30 -0.77 34.50
CA VAL A 301 -15.12 -0.65 35.68
C VAL A 301 -14.21 -0.54 36.90
N PRO A 302 -14.40 0.46 37.82
CA PRO A 302 -13.65 0.52 39.06
C PRO A 302 -14.06 -0.66 39.95
N SER A 303 -13.09 -1.47 40.35
CA SER A 303 -13.25 -2.53 41.35
C SER A 303 -13.23 -1.91 42.74
N ASP A 304 -14.41 -1.64 43.28
CA ASP A 304 -14.61 -1.49 44.72
C ASP A 304 -14.70 -2.89 45.33
N ALA A 305 -13.74 -3.23 46.13
CA ALA A 305 -13.90 -4.16 47.26
C ALA A 305 -12.66 -4.10 48.17
N GLU A 306 -12.70 -3.14 49.10
CA GLU A 306 -12.09 -3.33 50.40
C GLU A 306 -12.85 -4.46 51.13
N SER A 307 -12.10 -5.41 51.66
CA SER A 307 -12.51 -6.16 52.87
C SER A 307 -11.27 -6.67 53.56
N ASP A 308 -10.91 -5.93 54.53
CA ASP A 308 -10.34 -6.27 55.83
C ASP A 308 -10.57 -7.72 56.26
N HIS A 309 -9.50 -8.47 56.56
CA HIS A 309 -9.46 -9.37 57.73
C HIS A 309 -8.03 -9.66 58.17
N SER A 310 -7.71 -8.98 59.25
CA SER A 310 -6.69 -9.29 60.25
C SER A 310 -6.95 -10.68 60.89
N ALA A 311 -5.95 -11.52 61.05
CA ALA A 311 -5.62 -12.20 62.30
C ALA A 311 -4.52 -13.29 62.10
N ARG A 312 -3.38 -13.00 62.68
CA ARG A 312 -2.66 -13.79 63.74
C ARG A 312 -2.24 -15.25 63.48
N VAL A 313 -0.96 -15.38 63.62
CA VAL A 313 -0.24 -16.18 64.66
C VAL A 313 0.37 -17.51 64.23
N ASN A 314 1.68 -17.55 64.45
CA ASN A 314 2.59 -18.60 64.98
C ASN A 314 3.38 -19.45 63.98
N SER A 315 4.68 -19.21 64.06
CA SER A 315 5.78 -20.20 64.04
C SER A 315 5.70 -21.11 65.27
N PRO A 316 6.52 -22.21 65.45
CA PRO A 316 7.76 -22.56 64.75
C PRO A 316 7.99 -24.12 64.63
N VAL A 317 9.23 -24.45 64.14
CA VAL A 317 10.05 -25.69 64.49
C VAL A 317 9.66 -27.00 63.74
N GLN A 318 10.42 -27.49 62.89
CA GLN A 318 11.70 -28.24 62.89
C GLN A 318 12.28 -28.32 61.48
#